data_f4cc3dc7ad07d147ca5031b8aaf91be7
#
_entry.id   f4cc3dc7ad07d147ca5031b8aaf91be7
#
_cell.length_a   1.000
_cell.length_b   1.000
_cell.length_c   1.000
_cell.angle_alpha   90.00
_cell.angle_beta   90.00
_cell.angle_gamma   90.00
#
_symmetry.space_group_name_H-M   'P 1'
#
loop_
_entity.id
_entity.type
_entity.pdbx_description
1 polymer ?
#
loop_
_entity_poly.entity_id
_entity_poly.type
_entity_poly.pdbx_seq_one_letter_code
_entity_poly.pdbx_strand_id
1 'polypeptide(L)'
;ETTGKKKAELVEEIYVTAAKAEGFRDIKGILQIRPDSSGIIHAHGYMKSNDDAFVPAYLIRSARLRTGDVIEGSLRPSRGGDKRAGLAKITTVNGMDPEQIRNRPKFGDLTPVYPNEPLRMEHGKDSITGRAIDIVSPIGKGQRGLIVSPPKAGKTTILKKICQSISINNPEVHLICLLVDERPEEVTDMQRSIKGEVVASTFDMPADNHTRVAELVIERAKRIVELGGDVVVVLDSITRLARAYNLAAPASGRILSGGVDSAALYPPKRFLGAARNIENGGSLTILASALIDTGSKMDEVIFEEFKGTGNMELKLDRDLADRRIFPAIDPVASGTRNEDLLVD
;
A
#
# COMPACT_ATOMS: atom_id res chain seq x y z
N GLU A 1 -12.02 -15.53 -38.75
CA GLU A 1 -11.99 -17.00 -38.65
C GLU A 1 -13.03 -17.46 -37.63
N THR A 2 -14.12 -18.06 -38.13
CA THR A 2 -15.29 -18.47 -37.31
C THR A 2 -15.33 -19.97 -37.03
N THR A 3 -14.31 -20.70 -37.46
CA THR A 3 -14.27 -22.15 -37.38
C THR A 3 -13.96 -22.61 -35.95
N GLY A 4 -14.93 -23.26 -35.26
CA GLY A 4 -14.75 -23.89 -33.96
C GLY A 4 -15.28 -23.13 -32.75
N LYS A 5 -15.90 -21.96 -32.93
CA LYS A 5 -16.48 -21.19 -31.79
C LYS A 5 -17.96 -21.51 -31.58
N LYS A 6 -18.39 -21.57 -30.34
CA LYS A 6 -19.82 -21.72 -29.99
C LYS A 6 -20.59 -20.47 -30.35
N LYS A 7 -21.87 -20.62 -30.67
CA LYS A 7 -22.75 -19.50 -31.06
C LYS A 7 -22.75 -18.33 -30.08
N ALA A 8 -22.67 -18.62 -28.77
CA ALA A 8 -22.59 -17.61 -27.71
C ALA A 8 -21.28 -16.80 -27.77
N GLU A 9 -20.15 -17.47 -28.04
CA GLU A 9 -18.84 -16.84 -28.18
C GLU A 9 -18.77 -15.94 -29.42
N LEU A 10 -19.39 -16.36 -30.49
CA LEU A 10 -19.48 -15.56 -31.74
C LEU A 10 -20.33 -14.31 -31.53
N VAL A 11 -21.44 -14.42 -30.82
CA VAL A 11 -22.32 -13.29 -30.53
C VAL A 11 -21.58 -12.28 -29.64
N GLU A 12 -20.88 -12.72 -28.64
CA GLU A 12 -20.09 -11.86 -27.75
C GLU A 12 -18.95 -11.16 -28.49
N GLU A 13 -18.25 -11.88 -29.37
CA GLU A 13 -17.19 -11.32 -30.20
C GLU A 13 -17.69 -10.27 -31.18
N ILE A 14 -18.90 -10.45 -31.75
CA ILE A 14 -19.56 -9.47 -32.61
C ILE A 14 -19.91 -8.21 -31.81
N TYR A 15 -20.46 -8.36 -30.59
CA TYR A 15 -20.75 -7.20 -29.73
C TYR A 15 -19.51 -6.44 -29.35
N VAL A 16 -18.44 -7.12 -28.94
CA VAL A 16 -17.15 -6.51 -28.61
C VAL A 16 -16.55 -5.79 -29.81
N THR A 17 -16.59 -6.41 -30.98
CA THR A 17 -16.06 -5.80 -32.22
C THR A 17 -16.86 -4.59 -32.64
N ALA A 18 -18.20 -4.66 -32.57
CA ALA A 18 -19.07 -3.54 -32.86
C ALA A 18 -18.89 -2.38 -31.88
N ALA A 19 -18.77 -2.68 -30.59
CA ALA A 19 -18.51 -1.69 -29.55
C ALA A 19 -17.15 -0.98 -29.74
N LYS A 20 -16.11 -1.72 -30.12
CA LYS A 20 -14.82 -1.13 -30.49
C LYS A 20 -14.87 -0.25 -31.71
N ALA A 21 -15.66 -0.64 -32.74
CA ALA A 21 -15.87 0.14 -33.93
C ALA A 21 -16.61 1.45 -33.65
N GLU A 22 -17.49 1.49 -32.65
CA GLU A 22 -18.18 2.69 -32.16
C GLU A 22 -17.33 3.57 -31.21
N GLY A 23 -16.09 3.19 -30.95
CA GLY A 23 -15.17 3.91 -30.07
C GLY A 23 -15.27 3.56 -28.59
N PHE A 24 -16.02 2.50 -28.23
CA PHE A 24 -15.99 1.94 -26.87
C PHE A 24 -14.68 1.21 -26.66
N ARG A 25 -14.06 1.42 -25.51
CA ARG A 25 -12.82 0.74 -25.11
C ARG A 25 -12.93 0.19 -23.69
N ASP A 26 -12.18 -0.83 -23.42
CA ASP A 26 -12.10 -1.41 -22.08
C ASP A 26 -11.16 -0.62 -21.18
N ILE A 27 -11.45 -0.65 -19.90
CA ILE A 27 -10.58 -0.11 -18.86
C ILE A 27 -10.48 -1.07 -17.70
N LYS A 28 -9.30 -1.09 -17.07
CA LYS A 28 -9.07 -1.74 -15.79
C LYS A 28 -8.17 -0.85 -14.96
N GLY A 29 -8.58 -0.55 -13.73
CA GLY A 29 -7.77 0.28 -12.86
C GLY A 29 -8.38 0.49 -11.49
N ILE A 30 -7.66 1.24 -10.66
CA ILE A 30 -8.02 1.53 -9.29
C ILE A 30 -8.94 2.75 -9.24
N LEU A 31 -10.06 2.60 -8.54
CA LEU A 31 -11.02 3.67 -8.32
C LEU A 31 -10.56 4.60 -7.20
N GLN A 32 -10.62 5.89 -7.47
CA GLN A 32 -10.52 6.94 -6.47
C GLN A 32 -11.80 7.78 -6.49
N ILE A 33 -12.54 7.79 -5.38
CA ILE A 33 -13.75 8.60 -5.23
C ILE A 33 -13.33 10.01 -4.80
N ARG A 34 -13.89 11.02 -5.47
CA ARG A 34 -13.63 12.43 -5.20
C ARG A 34 -14.64 13.00 -4.20
N PRO A 35 -14.35 14.19 -3.61
CA PRO A 35 -15.27 14.85 -2.67
C PRO A 35 -16.68 15.12 -3.22
N ASP A 36 -16.83 15.30 -4.54
CA ASP A 36 -18.12 15.48 -5.22
C ASP A 36 -18.91 14.18 -5.43
N SER A 37 -18.45 13.07 -4.87
CA SER A 37 -19.01 11.71 -4.99
C SER A 37 -18.86 11.06 -6.35
N SER A 38 -18.23 11.71 -7.32
CA SER A 38 -17.82 11.08 -8.58
C SER A 38 -16.48 10.34 -8.38
N GLY A 39 -16.08 9.56 -9.35
CA GLY A 39 -14.85 8.80 -9.26
C GLY A 39 -13.97 8.93 -10.49
N ILE A 40 -12.73 8.52 -10.32
CA ILE A 40 -11.75 8.35 -11.39
C ILE A 40 -11.16 6.95 -11.28
N ILE A 41 -11.09 6.24 -12.40
CA ILE A 41 -10.34 5.00 -12.54
C ILE A 41 -8.96 5.35 -13.07
N HIS A 42 -7.91 5.04 -12.31
CA HIS A 42 -6.52 5.22 -12.73
C HIS A 42 -6.11 4.05 -13.62
N ALA A 43 -5.85 4.33 -14.90
CA ALA A 43 -5.52 3.31 -15.91
C ALA A 43 -4.11 2.74 -15.74
N HIS A 44 -3.20 3.51 -15.15
CA HIS A 44 -1.78 3.17 -15.01
C HIS A 44 -1.34 3.15 -13.54
N GLY A 45 -1.87 2.19 -12.77
CA GLY A 45 -1.51 2.02 -11.36
C GLY A 45 -2.12 3.08 -10.44
N TYR A 46 -1.29 3.78 -9.70
CA TYR A 46 -1.72 4.77 -8.70
C TYR A 46 -1.52 6.22 -9.13
N MET A 47 -0.92 6.43 -10.29
CA MET A 47 -0.58 7.75 -10.81
C MET A 47 -1.68 8.29 -11.71
N LYS A 48 -1.88 9.60 -11.68
CA LYS A 48 -2.77 10.29 -12.61
C LYS A 48 -2.24 10.19 -14.03
N SER A 49 -3.12 9.96 -15.00
CA SER A 49 -2.78 9.95 -16.42
C SER A 49 -3.93 10.49 -17.27
N ASN A 50 -3.61 10.78 -18.54
CA ASN A 50 -4.62 11.20 -19.52
C ASN A 50 -5.57 10.08 -19.95
N ASP A 51 -5.21 8.83 -19.66
CA ASP A 51 -6.01 7.63 -19.94
C ASP A 51 -7.01 7.29 -18.83
N ASP A 52 -6.99 8.05 -17.73
CA ASP A 52 -7.90 7.86 -16.61
C ASP A 52 -9.34 8.11 -17.03
N ALA A 53 -10.26 7.33 -16.47
CA ALA A 53 -11.68 7.39 -16.81
C ALA A 53 -12.51 8.02 -15.70
N PHE A 54 -13.57 8.70 -16.09
CA PHE A 54 -14.56 9.26 -15.17
C PHE A 54 -15.59 8.21 -14.78
N VAL A 55 -16.00 8.17 -13.52
CA VAL A 55 -17.06 7.30 -13.00
C VAL A 55 -18.17 8.17 -12.42
N PRO A 56 -19.39 8.12 -13.00
CA PRO A 56 -20.51 8.88 -12.48
C PRO A 56 -20.89 8.45 -11.06
N ALA A 57 -21.32 9.41 -10.23
CA ALA A 57 -21.73 9.15 -8.86
C ALA A 57 -22.84 8.09 -8.72
N TYR A 58 -23.78 8.04 -9.69
CA TYR A 58 -24.86 7.06 -9.63
C TYR A 58 -24.37 5.61 -9.77
N LEU A 59 -23.33 5.36 -10.59
CA LEU A 59 -22.72 4.03 -10.70
C LEU A 59 -22.01 3.63 -9.41
N ILE A 60 -21.32 4.55 -8.77
CA ILE A 60 -20.66 4.33 -7.48
C ILE A 60 -21.68 3.92 -6.41
N ARG A 61 -22.79 4.64 -6.35
CA ARG A 61 -23.85 4.33 -5.38
C ARG A 61 -24.56 3.01 -5.68
N SER A 62 -24.95 2.77 -6.93
CA SER A 62 -25.70 1.57 -7.30
C SER A 62 -24.91 0.29 -7.14
N ALA A 63 -23.63 0.31 -7.46
CA ALA A 63 -22.72 -0.84 -7.32
C ALA A 63 -22.00 -0.88 -5.95
N ARG A 64 -22.23 0.10 -5.08
CA ARG A 64 -21.57 0.24 -3.77
C ARG A 64 -20.04 0.19 -3.86
N LEU A 65 -19.50 0.93 -4.82
CA LEU A 65 -18.07 1.01 -5.05
C LEU A 65 -17.38 1.80 -3.93
N ARG A 66 -16.13 1.45 -3.67
CA ARG A 66 -15.27 2.09 -2.66
C ARG A 66 -13.95 2.49 -3.27
N THR A 67 -13.36 3.56 -2.76
CA THR A 67 -11.98 3.91 -3.13
C THR A 67 -11.05 2.72 -2.89
N GLY A 68 -10.18 2.43 -3.84
CA GLY A 68 -9.29 1.28 -3.79
C GLY A 68 -9.81 0.03 -4.49
N ASP A 69 -11.08 0.01 -4.91
CA ASP A 69 -11.60 -1.06 -5.74
C ASP A 69 -10.92 -1.07 -7.11
N VAL A 70 -10.57 -2.24 -7.60
CA VAL A 70 -10.13 -2.42 -8.99
C VAL A 70 -11.35 -2.69 -9.85
N ILE A 71 -11.64 -1.75 -10.73
CA ILE A 71 -12.79 -1.78 -11.62
C ILE A 71 -12.35 -2.20 -13.02
N GLU A 72 -13.04 -3.16 -13.59
CA GLU A 72 -12.94 -3.56 -14.98
C GLU A 72 -14.24 -3.26 -15.67
N GLY A 73 -14.22 -2.61 -16.83
CA GLY A 73 -15.43 -2.22 -17.51
C GLY A 73 -15.19 -1.59 -18.89
N SER A 74 -16.25 -1.05 -19.44
CA SER A 74 -16.27 -0.42 -20.77
C SER A 74 -16.51 1.06 -20.67
N LEU A 75 -15.77 1.85 -21.46
CA LEU A 75 -15.86 3.30 -21.54
C LEU A 75 -16.72 3.73 -22.72
N ARG A 76 -17.50 4.78 -22.51
CA ARG A 76 -18.15 5.50 -23.61
C ARG A 76 -17.13 6.37 -24.35
N PRO A 77 -17.27 6.56 -25.68
CA PRO A 77 -16.44 7.50 -26.39
C PRO A 77 -16.55 8.90 -25.81
N SER A 78 -15.44 9.61 -25.75
CA SER A 78 -15.42 11.01 -25.37
C SER A 78 -16.13 11.84 -26.44
N ARG A 79 -17.18 12.57 -26.08
CA ARG A 79 -17.89 13.49 -26.96
C ARG A 79 -17.34 14.91 -26.78
N GLY A 80 -16.54 15.34 -27.75
CA GLY A 80 -16.10 16.73 -27.89
C GLY A 80 -15.19 17.27 -26.80
N GLY A 81 -14.01 17.74 -27.16
CA GLY A 81 -13.07 18.43 -26.31
C GLY A 81 -12.39 17.55 -25.25
N ASP A 82 -11.76 18.21 -24.29
CA ASP A 82 -10.88 17.62 -23.28
C ASP A 82 -11.57 16.80 -22.16
N LYS A 83 -12.76 16.29 -22.38
CA LYS A 83 -13.47 15.50 -21.39
C LYS A 83 -12.98 14.04 -21.39
N ARG A 84 -12.62 13.56 -20.22
CA ARG A 84 -12.29 12.15 -20.01
C ARG A 84 -13.45 11.24 -20.41
N ALA A 85 -13.12 10.07 -20.96
CA ALA A 85 -14.12 9.06 -21.26
C ALA A 85 -14.80 8.61 -19.95
N GLY A 86 -16.11 8.39 -20.01
CA GLY A 86 -16.92 7.96 -18.88
C GLY A 86 -17.13 6.45 -18.86
N LEU A 87 -17.15 5.86 -17.68
CA LEU A 87 -17.51 4.45 -17.51
C LEU A 87 -18.98 4.23 -17.88
N ALA A 88 -19.22 3.33 -18.81
CA ALA A 88 -20.56 2.95 -19.26
C ALA A 88 -21.08 1.70 -18.56
N LYS A 89 -20.22 0.69 -18.40
CA LYS A 89 -20.57 -0.61 -17.84
C LYS A 89 -19.44 -1.14 -16.95
N ILE A 90 -19.80 -1.71 -15.81
CA ILE A 90 -18.89 -2.42 -14.91
C ILE A 90 -18.95 -3.90 -15.24
N THR A 91 -17.81 -4.51 -15.56
CA THR A 91 -17.69 -5.95 -15.81
C THR A 91 -17.34 -6.70 -14.54
N THR A 92 -16.29 -6.26 -13.84
CA THR A 92 -15.87 -6.84 -12.56
C THR A 92 -15.47 -5.76 -11.57
N VAL A 93 -15.57 -6.09 -10.28
CA VAL A 93 -15.04 -5.31 -9.17
C VAL A 93 -14.13 -6.24 -8.36
N ASN A 94 -12.86 -5.90 -8.26
CA ASN A 94 -11.84 -6.75 -7.63
C ASN A 94 -11.80 -8.19 -8.19
N GLY A 95 -12.01 -8.33 -9.50
CA GLY A 95 -12.01 -9.60 -10.21
C GLY A 95 -13.28 -10.44 -10.04
N MET A 96 -14.28 -9.94 -9.33
CA MET A 96 -15.54 -10.62 -9.04
C MET A 96 -16.73 -9.95 -9.73
N ASP A 97 -17.81 -10.71 -9.89
CA ASP A 97 -19.10 -10.14 -10.32
C ASP A 97 -19.53 -9.05 -9.34
N PRO A 98 -19.96 -7.86 -9.82
CA PRO A 98 -20.39 -6.76 -8.96
C PRO A 98 -21.50 -7.13 -7.97
N GLU A 99 -22.42 -8.00 -8.36
CA GLU A 99 -23.50 -8.46 -7.49
C GLU A 99 -23.01 -9.35 -6.33
N GLN A 100 -21.97 -10.15 -6.57
CA GLN A 100 -21.41 -11.05 -5.53
C GLN A 100 -20.76 -10.29 -4.39
N ILE A 101 -20.11 -9.13 -4.66
CA ILE A 101 -19.39 -8.37 -3.64
C ILE A 101 -20.15 -7.15 -3.11
N ARG A 102 -21.35 -6.93 -3.60
CA ARG A 102 -22.16 -5.75 -3.23
C ARG A 102 -22.40 -5.63 -1.72
N ASN A 103 -22.58 -6.75 -1.05
CA ASN A 103 -22.85 -6.84 0.39
C ASN A 103 -21.62 -7.21 1.22
N ARG A 104 -20.43 -6.99 0.69
CA ARG A 104 -19.18 -7.22 1.42
C ARG A 104 -19.10 -6.41 2.71
N PRO A 105 -18.41 -6.91 3.74
CA PRO A 105 -18.22 -6.16 4.98
C PRO A 105 -17.39 -4.89 4.74
N LYS A 106 -17.55 -3.91 5.61
CA LYS A 106 -16.69 -2.75 5.67
C LYS A 106 -15.47 -3.08 6.53
N PHE A 107 -14.29 -2.62 6.13
CA PHE A 107 -13.06 -2.85 6.87
C PHE A 107 -13.15 -2.47 8.35
N GLY A 108 -13.78 -1.31 8.65
CA GLY A 108 -13.95 -0.84 10.02
C GLY A 108 -14.89 -1.69 10.88
N ASP A 109 -15.72 -2.55 10.28
CA ASP A 109 -16.64 -3.44 11.00
C ASP A 109 -16.04 -4.81 11.29
N LEU A 110 -14.85 -5.11 10.75
CA LEU A 110 -14.15 -6.36 10.99
C LEU A 110 -13.52 -6.36 12.39
N THR A 111 -13.52 -7.53 13.04
CA THR A 111 -13.01 -7.64 14.41
C THR A 111 -11.50 -7.80 14.45
N PRO A 112 -10.74 -6.82 14.99
CA PRO A 112 -9.30 -6.92 15.09
C PRO A 112 -8.89 -7.84 16.23
N VAL A 113 -7.87 -8.65 16.00
CA VAL A 113 -7.23 -9.52 16.98
C VAL A 113 -5.72 -9.37 16.94
N TYR A 114 -5.02 -9.85 17.97
CA TYR A 114 -3.55 -9.82 17.97
C TYR A 114 -2.98 -10.67 16.83
N PRO A 115 -1.84 -10.26 16.24
CA PRO A 115 -1.11 -11.10 15.29
C PRO A 115 -0.74 -12.43 15.94
N ASN A 116 -1.17 -13.55 15.34
CA ASN A 116 -0.95 -14.90 15.85
C ASN A 116 -0.49 -15.91 14.78
N GLU A 117 -0.32 -15.43 13.55
CA GLU A 117 0.21 -16.23 12.46
C GLU A 117 1.51 -15.60 11.97
N PRO A 118 2.67 -16.28 12.16
CA PRO A 118 3.95 -15.69 11.84
C PRO A 118 4.15 -15.52 10.33
N LEU A 119 4.77 -14.41 9.96
CA LEU A 119 5.40 -14.17 8.68
C LEU A 119 6.90 -14.45 8.85
N ARG A 120 7.31 -15.69 8.59
CA ARG A 120 8.71 -16.09 8.75
C ARG A 120 9.59 -15.40 7.73
N MET A 121 10.72 -14.84 8.21
CA MET A 121 11.69 -14.18 7.37
C MET A 121 12.83 -15.10 6.96
N GLU A 122 13.12 -16.13 7.75
CA GLU A 122 14.13 -17.13 7.44
C GLU A 122 13.68 -18.03 6.26
N HIS A 123 14.56 -18.17 5.27
CA HIS A 123 14.35 -19.04 4.11
C HIS A 123 15.71 -19.58 3.61
N GLY A 124 16.07 -20.79 3.99
CA GLY A 124 17.35 -21.40 3.62
C GLY A 124 18.55 -20.91 4.45
N LYS A 125 19.71 -21.47 4.18
CA LYS A 125 20.91 -21.30 5.00
C LYS A 125 21.49 -19.88 4.96
N ASP A 126 21.28 -19.17 3.86
CA ASP A 126 21.92 -17.86 3.64
C ASP A 126 21.04 -16.67 4.07
N SER A 127 19.87 -16.94 4.65
CA SER A 127 18.94 -15.89 5.10
C SER A 127 19.24 -15.43 6.53
N ILE A 128 20.46 -15.02 6.79
CA ILE A 128 20.93 -14.59 8.13
C ILE A 128 20.10 -13.39 8.63
N THR A 129 19.83 -12.43 7.79
CA THR A 129 19.01 -11.26 8.14
C THR A 129 17.60 -11.67 8.53
N GLY A 130 16.96 -12.55 7.75
CA GLY A 130 15.64 -13.08 8.05
C GLY A 130 15.59 -13.82 9.38
N ARG A 131 16.58 -14.67 9.63
CA ARG A 131 16.70 -15.39 10.89
C ARG A 131 16.88 -14.45 12.09
N ALA A 132 17.70 -13.42 11.94
CA ALA A 132 17.90 -12.43 12.99
C ALA A 132 16.60 -11.70 13.31
N ILE A 133 15.81 -11.32 12.31
CA ILE A 133 14.50 -10.67 12.49
C ILE A 133 13.54 -11.61 13.23
N ASP A 134 13.45 -12.85 12.80
CA ASP A 134 12.56 -13.84 13.46
C ASP A 134 12.87 -14.06 14.94
N ILE A 135 14.14 -13.96 15.31
CA ILE A 135 14.58 -14.13 16.70
C ILE A 135 14.34 -12.86 17.53
N VAL A 136 14.68 -11.71 16.98
CA VAL A 136 14.73 -10.43 17.72
C VAL A 136 13.38 -9.71 17.71
N SER A 137 12.73 -9.69 16.58
CA SER A 137 11.46 -8.98 16.36
C SER A 137 10.58 -9.78 15.40
N PRO A 138 9.99 -10.90 15.83
CA PRO A 138 9.13 -11.70 14.96
C PRO A 138 7.96 -10.87 14.45
N ILE A 139 7.59 -11.11 13.21
CA ILE A 139 6.53 -10.40 12.50
C ILE A 139 5.37 -11.36 12.26
N GLY A 140 4.17 -10.95 12.62
CA GLY A 140 2.94 -11.69 12.34
C GLY A 140 2.05 -10.98 11.33
N LYS A 141 1.14 -11.75 10.74
CA LYS A 141 0.07 -11.18 9.90
C LYS A 141 -0.77 -10.21 10.75
N GLY A 142 -0.90 -8.99 10.26
CA GLY A 142 -1.56 -7.89 10.99
C GLY A 142 -0.62 -7.03 11.82
N GLN A 143 0.68 -7.27 11.76
CA GLN A 143 1.68 -6.52 12.51
C GLN A 143 1.71 -5.05 12.10
N ARG A 144 1.87 -4.19 13.10
CA ARG A 144 2.08 -2.75 12.94
C ARG A 144 3.50 -2.43 13.36
N GLY A 145 4.45 -2.54 12.42
CA GLY A 145 5.88 -2.50 12.70
C GLY A 145 6.56 -1.22 12.24
N LEU A 146 7.54 -0.78 13.06
CA LEU A 146 8.46 0.29 12.71
C LEU A 146 9.87 -0.27 12.54
N ILE A 147 10.50 0.07 11.43
CA ILE A 147 11.91 -0.20 11.17
C ILE A 147 12.66 1.11 11.35
N VAL A 148 13.24 1.26 12.52
CA VAL A 148 13.88 2.51 12.97
C VAL A 148 15.32 2.53 12.48
N SER A 149 15.65 3.50 11.64
CA SER A 149 16.95 3.54 10.97
C SER A 149 17.62 4.90 11.05
N PRO A 150 18.84 4.96 11.62
CA PRO A 150 19.74 6.07 11.38
C PRO A 150 20.28 6.01 9.96
N PRO A 151 20.89 7.12 9.45
CA PRO A 151 21.54 7.11 8.14
C PRO A 151 22.64 6.05 8.04
N LYS A 152 22.78 5.47 6.85
CA LYS A 152 23.87 4.51 6.52
C LYS A 152 23.90 3.24 7.37
N ALA A 153 22.75 2.78 7.85
CA ALA A 153 22.64 1.56 8.66
C ALA A 153 22.14 0.34 7.87
N GLY A 154 21.98 0.43 6.57
CA GLY A 154 21.55 -0.69 5.73
C GLY A 154 20.04 -0.86 5.63
N LYS A 155 19.27 0.20 5.85
CA LYS A 155 17.79 0.20 5.79
C LYS A 155 17.25 -0.41 4.48
N THR A 156 17.72 0.04 3.34
CA THR A 156 17.22 -0.42 2.03
C THR A 156 17.45 -1.91 1.83
N THR A 157 18.61 -2.43 2.23
CA THR A 157 18.92 -3.86 2.17
C THR A 157 17.99 -4.68 3.06
N ILE A 158 17.72 -4.20 4.28
CA ILE A 158 16.78 -4.85 5.21
C ILE A 158 15.37 -4.91 4.61
N LEU A 159 14.88 -3.81 4.06
CA LEU A 159 13.55 -3.76 3.44
C LEU A 159 13.44 -4.70 2.24
N LYS A 160 14.46 -4.76 1.39
CA LYS A 160 14.52 -5.72 0.28
C LYS A 160 14.45 -7.17 0.77
N LYS A 161 15.22 -7.51 1.79
CA LYS A 161 15.26 -8.86 2.35
C LYS A 161 13.93 -9.25 3.00
N ILE A 162 13.27 -8.33 3.67
CA ILE A 162 11.92 -8.53 4.20
C ILE A 162 10.94 -8.84 3.06
N CYS A 163 10.92 -8.03 2.01
CA CYS A 163 10.06 -8.24 0.85
C CYS A 163 10.33 -9.59 0.17
N GLN A 164 11.59 -9.93 -0.02
CA GLN A 164 12.00 -11.22 -0.62
C GLN A 164 11.55 -12.41 0.24
N SER A 165 11.75 -12.33 1.55
CA SER A 165 11.34 -13.37 2.48
C SER A 165 9.82 -13.59 2.48
N ILE A 166 9.04 -12.52 2.47
CA ILE A 166 7.58 -12.60 2.39
C ILE A 166 7.16 -13.28 1.09
N SER A 167 7.74 -12.90 -0.04
CA SER A 167 7.43 -13.49 -1.34
C SER A 167 7.76 -14.98 -1.42
N ILE A 168 8.83 -15.42 -0.77
CA ILE A 168 9.26 -16.82 -0.75
C ILE A 168 8.42 -17.64 0.21
N ASN A 169 8.25 -17.17 1.43
CA ASN A 169 7.61 -17.95 2.50
C ASN A 169 6.08 -17.83 2.50
N ASN A 170 5.54 -16.72 2.02
CA ASN A 170 4.12 -16.44 2.01
C ASN A 170 3.66 -15.92 0.64
N PRO A 171 3.69 -16.78 -0.42
CA PRO A 171 3.32 -16.36 -1.77
C PRO A 171 1.85 -15.98 -1.92
N GLU A 172 0.98 -16.37 -0.97
CA GLU A 172 -0.43 -15.97 -0.92
C GLU A 172 -0.64 -14.50 -0.52
N VAL A 173 0.35 -13.88 0.12
CA VAL A 173 0.28 -12.49 0.58
C VAL A 173 0.41 -11.52 -0.60
N HIS A 174 -0.49 -10.55 -0.66
CA HIS A 174 -0.36 -9.42 -1.58
C HIS A 174 0.63 -8.42 -1.01
N LEU A 175 1.82 -8.38 -1.59
CA LEU A 175 2.91 -7.50 -1.14
C LEU A 175 2.93 -6.21 -1.93
N ILE A 176 2.86 -5.08 -1.23
CA ILE A 176 2.99 -3.74 -1.79
C ILE A 176 4.17 -3.05 -1.12
N CYS A 177 5.14 -2.62 -1.92
CA CYS A 177 6.23 -1.77 -1.47
C CYS A 177 5.95 -0.33 -1.91
N LEU A 178 5.68 0.54 -0.94
CA LEU A 178 5.36 1.95 -1.18
C LEU A 178 6.58 2.82 -0.86
N LEU A 179 7.09 3.50 -1.89
CA LEU A 179 8.23 4.39 -1.80
C LEU A 179 7.76 5.84 -1.93
N VAL A 180 8.01 6.64 -0.90
CA VAL A 180 7.59 8.05 -0.83
C VAL A 180 8.82 8.94 -0.79
N ASP A 181 8.91 9.88 -1.73
CA ASP A 181 10.00 10.85 -1.84
C ASP A 181 11.37 10.21 -2.09
N GLU A 182 11.38 9.07 -2.78
CA GLU A 182 12.59 8.35 -3.17
C GLU A 182 13.06 8.78 -4.56
N ARG A 183 14.30 8.45 -4.88
CA ARG A 183 14.89 8.72 -6.19
C ARG A 183 14.43 7.70 -7.22
N PRO A 184 14.23 8.10 -8.50
CA PRO A 184 13.79 7.17 -9.55
C PRO A 184 14.66 5.93 -9.72
N GLU A 185 15.99 6.06 -9.59
CA GLU A 185 16.91 4.92 -9.68
C GLU A 185 16.74 3.92 -8.53
N GLU A 186 16.37 4.38 -7.34
CA GLU A 186 16.07 3.51 -6.19
C GLU A 186 14.76 2.77 -6.38
N VAL A 187 13.79 3.40 -7.01
CA VAL A 187 12.53 2.75 -7.41
C VAL A 187 12.80 1.62 -8.40
N THR A 188 13.60 1.88 -9.43
CA THR A 188 13.98 0.87 -10.43
C THR A 188 14.70 -0.30 -9.78
N ASP A 189 15.62 -0.02 -8.87
CA ASP A 189 16.35 -1.06 -8.15
C ASP A 189 15.41 -1.95 -7.31
N MET A 190 14.46 -1.35 -6.62
CA MET A 190 13.45 -2.09 -5.85
C MET A 190 12.56 -2.95 -6.77
N GLN A 191 12.09 -2.40 -7.89
CA GLN A 191 11.29 -3.13 -8.88
C GLN A 191 12.01 -4.38 -9.43
N ARG A 192 13.32 -4.29 -9.60
CA ARG A 192 14.14 -5.40 -10.08
C ARG A 192 14.50 -6.41 -9.00
N SER A 193 14.44 -6.02 -7.75
CA SER A 193 14.92 -6.82 -6.61
C SER A 193 13.83 -7.61 -5.92
N ILE A 194 12.56 -7.23 -6.02
CA ILE A 194 11.46 -7.87 -5.32
C ILE A 194 10.37 -8.38 -6.26
N LYS A 195 9.65 -9.42 -5.81
CA LYS A 195 8.45 -9.95 -6.46
C LYS A 195 7.22 -9.41 -5.74
N GLY A 196 6.88 -8.19 -5.97
CA GLY A 196 5.74 -7.55 -5.36
C GLY A 196 5.36 -6.34 -6.18
N GLU A 197 4.29 -5.70 -5.79
CA GLU A 197 3.87 -4.45 -6.40
C GLU A 197 4.70 -3.31 -5.81
N VAL A 198 5.47 -2.61 -6.64
CA VAL A 198 6.21 -1.42 -6.23
C VAL A 198 5.42 -0.18 -6.67
N VAL A 199 5.02 0.61 -5.69
CA VAL A 199 4.31 1.86 -5.88
C VAL A 199 5.21 3.00 -5.41
N ALA A 200 5.42 4.00 -6.24
CA ALA A 200 6.32 5.10 -5.91
C ALA A 200 5.70 6.45 -6.21
N SER A 201 5.99 7.39 -5.33
CA SER A 201 5.84 8.82 -5.58
C SER A 201 7.22 9.43 -5.34
N THR A 202 7.93 9.74 -6.43
CA THR A 202 9.34 10.14 -6.39
C THR A 202 9.53 11.59 -5.94
N PHE A 203 10.76 11.95 -5.59
CA PHE A 203 11.11 13.25 -4.98
C PHE A 203 10.77 14.46 -5.84
N ASP A 204 10.65 14.27 -7.15
CA ASP A 204 10.28 15.30 -8.13
C ASP A 204 8.76 15.56 -8.22
N MET A 205 7.96 14.77 -7.49
CA MET A 205 6.52 14.96 -7.40
C MET A 205 6.16 15.91 -6.25
N PRO A 206 5.07 16.67 -6.37
CA PRO A 206 4.60 17.53 -5.28
C PRO A 206 4.09 16.73 -4.07
N ALA A 207 4.09 17.35 -2.89
CA ALA A 207 3.71 16.72 -1.64
C ALA A 207 2.29 16.13 -1.64
N ASP A 208 1.34 16.78 -2.31
CA ASP A 208 -0.04 16.28 -2.43
C ASP A 208 -0.13 15.00 -3.26
N ASN A 209 0.81 14.75 -4.16
CA ASN A 209 0.90 13.47 -4.86
C ASN A 209 1.36 12.34 -3.92
N HIS A 210 2.32 12.61 -3.04
CA HIS A 210 2.78 11.65 -2.04
C HIS A 210 1.62 11.20 -1.14
N THR A 211 0.85 12.14 -0.63
CA THR A 211 -0.29 11.86 0.26
C THR A 211 -1.42 11.12 -0.45
N ARG A 212 -1.74 11.54 -1.68
CA ARG A 212 -2.78 10.91 -2.50
C ARG A 212 -2.44 9.45 -2.82
N VAL A 213 -1.21 9.18 -3.24
CA VAL A 213 -0.76 7.82 -3.57
C VAL A 213 -0.79 6.93 -2.32
N ALA A 214 -0.31 7.41 -1.18
CA ALA A 214 -0.33 6.67 0.06
C ALA A 214 -1.76 6.32 0.51
N GLU A 215 -2.69 7.27 0.44
CA GLU A 215 -4.10 7.04 0.76
C GLU A 215 -4.73 6.01 -0.17
N LEU A 216 -4.43 6.08 -1.46
CA LEU A 216 -4.96 5.13 -2.43
C LEU A 216 -4.41 3.71 -2.20
N VAL A 217 -3.13 3.57 -1.84
CA VAL A 217 -2.51 2.29 -1.49
C VAL A 217 -3.21 1.66 -0.28
N ILE A 218 -3.40 2.43 0.80
CA ILE A 218 -4.02 1.87 2.01
C ILE A 218 -5.49 1.50 1.78
N GLU A 219 -6.21 2.28 0.98
CA GLU A 219 -7.59 1.96 0.62
C GLU A 219 -7.65 0.69 -0.27
N ARG A 220 -6.71 0.54 -1.21
CA ARG A 220 -6.58 -0.70 -1.98
C ARG A 220 -6.34 -1.91 -1.06
N ALA A 221 -5.42 -1.79 -0.11
CA ALA A 221 -5.14 -2.85 0.86
C ALA A 221 -6.38 -3.24 1.67
N LYS A 222 -7.14 -2.25 2.15
CA LYS A 222 -8.39 -2.51 2.88
C LYS A 222 -9.41 -3.27 2.03
N ARG A 223 -9.52 -2.95 0.73
CA ARG A 223 -10.46 -3.66 -0.17
C ARG A 223 -10.09 -5.13 -0.34
N ILE A 224 -8.81 -5.44 -0.40
CA ILE A 224 -8.34 -6.82 -0.45
C ILE A 224 -8.66 -7.57 0.85
N VAL A 225 -8.43 -6.95 2.00
CA VAL A 225 -8.70 -7.55 3.31
C VAL A 225 -10.20 -7.79 3.54
N GLU A 226 -11.05 -6.88 3.07
CA GLU A 226 -12.51 -7.06 3.13
C GLU A 226 -12.99 -8.35 2.43
N LEU A 227 -12.26 -8.80 1.43
CA LEU A 227 -12.52 -10.05 0.69
C LEU A 227 -11.75 -11.26 1.23
N GLY A 228 -11.16 -11.14 2.42
CA GLY A 228 -10.45 -12.23 3.09
C GLY A 228 -8.98 -12.38 2.72
N GLY A 229 -8.40 -11.44 1.97
CA GLY A 229 -6.99 -11.47 1.58
C GLY A 229 -6.03 -11.01 2.67
N ASP A 230 -4.78 -11.45 2.54
CA ASP A 230 -3.66 -10.99 3.36
C ASP A 230 -2.82 -10.01 2.57
N VAL A 231 -2.57 -8.83 3.14
CA VAL A 231 -1.78 -7.78 2.52
C VAL A 231 -0.64 -7.38 3.43
N VAL A 232 0.54 -7.21 2.86
CA VAL A 232 1.67 -6.56 3.53
C VAL A 232 2.04 -5.30 2.75
N VAL A 233 2.04 -4.18 3.44
CA VAL A 233 2.52 -2.89 2.92
C VAL A 233 3.85 -2.58 3.60
N VAL A 234 4.92 -2.48 2.82
CA VAL A 234 6.22 -2.01 3.28
C VAL A 234 6.37 -0.57 2.81
N LEU A 235 6.41 0.36 3.76
CA LEU A 235 6.50 1.80 3.48
C LEU A 235 7.90 2.33 3.78
N ASP A 236 8.52 2.92 2.81
CA ASP A 236 9.76 3.67 2.95
C ASP A 236 9.55 5.13 2.51
N SER A 237 9.35 6.07 3.41
CA SER A 237 9.31 5.97 4.87
C SER A 237 8.09 6.70 5.45
N ILE A 238 7.71 6.36 6.66
CA ILE A 238 6.66 7.10 7.39
C ILE A 238 7.10 8.54 7.72
N THR A 239 8.38 8.76 7.92
CA THR A 239 8.96 10.09 8.17
C THR A 239 8.73 11.02 6.99
N ARG A 240 9.00 10.56 5.77
CA ARG A 240 8.80 11.36 4.56
C ARG A 240 7.32 11.54 4.23
N LEU A 241 6.50 10.54 4.52
CA LEU A 241 5.05 10.67 4.38
C LEU A 241 4.50 11.73 5.33
N ALA A 242 4.94 11.75 6.58
CA ALA A 242 4.55 12.77 7.56
C ALA A 242 5.02 14.18 7.13
N ARG A 243 6.22 14.30 6.59
CA ARG A 243 6.71 15.57 5.99
C ARG A 243 5.80 16.03 4.85
N ALA A 244 5.38 15.12 3.99
CA ALA A 244 4.49 15.42 2.86
C ALA A 244 3.13 15.91 3.35
N TYR A 245 2.56 15.31 4.36
CA TYR A 245 1.32 15.80 4.99
C TYR A 245 1.50 17.16 5.62
N ASN A 246 2.64 17.42 6.24
CA ASN A 246 2.95 18.74 6.82
C ASN A 246 3.01 19.86 5.77
N LEU A 247 3.47 19.53 4.56
CA LEU A 247 3.51 20.48 3.44
C LEU A 247 2.16 20.64 2.73
N ALA A 248 1.40 19.56 2.60
CA ALA A 248 0.17 19.51 1.82
C ALA A 248 -1.08 19.90 2.62
N ALA A 249 -1.08 19.68 3.94
CA ALA A 249 -2.23 19.97 4.79
C ALA A 249 -2.38 21.47 5.10
N PRO A 250 -3.63 21.99 5.22
CA PRO A 250 -3.85 23.34 5.75
C PRO A 250 -3.32 23.46 7.17
N ALA A 251 -2.64 24.58 7.47
CA ALA A 251 -2.12 24.85 8.80
C ALA A 251 -3.25 24.95 9.84
N SER A 252 -3.16 24.17 10.93
CA SER A 252 -4.09 24.25 12.06
C SER A 252 -3.78 25.38 13.05
N GLY A 253 -2.60 25.99 12.91
CA GLY A 253 -2.07 26.97 13.85
C GLY A 253 -1.42 26.37 15.11
N ARG A 254 -1.44 25.06 15.28
CA ARG A 254 -0.78 24.35 16.37
C ARG A 254 0.51 23.72 15.88
N ILE A 255 1.58 24.50 15.90
CA ILE A 255 2.89 24.04 15.42
C ILE A 255 3.68 23.47 16.59
N LEU A 256 4.09 22.20 16.46
CA LEU A 256 5.01 21.53 17.36
C LEU A 256 6.45 22.00 17.12
N SER A 257 7.35 21.66 18.01
CA SER A 257 8.78 21.86 17.83
C SER A 257 9.23 21.30 16.47
N GLY A 258 10.16 21.97 15.78
CA GLY A 258 10.66 21.55 14.47
C GLY A 258 9.77 21.92 13.27
N GLY A 259 8.72 22.72 13.46
CA GLY A 259 7.85 23.19 12.39
C GLY A 259 6.78 22.19 11.93
N VAL A 260 6.48 21.17 12.74
CA VAL A 260 5.43 20.18 12.45
C VAL A 260 4.08 20.67 12.95
N ASP A 261 3.09 20.74 12.05
CA ASP A 261 1.71 21.01 12.43
C ASP A 261 1.10 19.76 13.06
N SER A 262 0.46 19.91 14.23
CA SER A 262 -0.10 18.77 14.96
C SER A 262 -1.18 18.01 14.16
N ALA A 263 -1.95 18.72 13.31
CA ALA A 263 -2.96 18.10 12.44
C ALA A 263 -2.36 17.27 11.31
N ALA A 264 -1.14 17.56 10.90
CA ALA A 264 -0.46 16.85 9.82
C ALA A 264 -0.01 15.44 10.21
N LEU A 265 0.07 15.13 11.50
CA LEU A 265 0.48 13.82 12.00
C LEU A 265 -0.66 12.81 12.07
N TYR A 266 -1.90 13.27 12.08
CA TYR A 266 -3.08 12.40 12.19
C TYR A 266 -3.24 11.45 10.98
N PRO A 267 -3.17 11.91 9.70
CA PRO A 267 -3.31 11.01 8.56
C PRO A 267 -2.24 9.91 8.49
N PRO A 268 -0.93 10.17 8.70
CA PRO A 268 0.05 9.09 8.70
C PRO A 268 -0.11 8.15 9.92
N LYS A 269 -0.58 8.61 11.07
CA LYS A 269 -0.95 7.74 12.18
C LYS A 269 -2.12 6.82 11.83
N ARG A 270 -3.12 7.33 11.14
CA ARG A 270 -4.24 6.54 10.61
C ARG A 270 -3.76 5.50 9.59
N PHE A 271 -2.81 5.86 8.74
CA PHE A 271 -2.19 4.94 7.80
C PHE A 271 -1.58 3.74 8.54
N LEU A 272 -0.67 4.00 9.46
CA LEU A 272 -0.02 2.95 10.26
C LEU A 272 -1.03 2.18 11.12
N GLY A 273 -1.97 2.89 11.71
CA GLY A 273 -3.02 2.32 12.57
C GLY A 273 -4.04 1.44 11.85
N ALA A 274 -4.06 1.44 10.53
CA ALA A 274 -4.90 0.53 9.75
C ALA A 274 -4.43 -0.94 9.84
N ALA A 275 -3.16 -1.18 10.17
CA ALA A 275 -2.62 -2.54 10.31
C ALA A 275 -3.33 -3.31 11.41
N ARG A 276 -3.87 -4.47 11.06
CA ARG A 276 -4.58 -5.38 11.98
C ARG A 276 -4.72 -6.78 11.42
N ASN A 277 -4.76 -7.73 12.30
CA ASN A 277 -5.20 -9.09 12.01
C ASN A 277 -6.72 -9.17 12.24
N ILE A 278 -7.43 -9.84 11.38
CA ILE A 278 -8.90 -9.95 11.45
C ILE A 278 -9.30 -11.34 11.89
N GLU A 279 -10.18 -11.41 12.90
CA GLU A 279 -10.76 -12.66 13.37
C GLU A 279 -11.53 -13.36 12.23
N ASN A 280 -11.21 -14.61 11.96
CA ASN A 280 -11.80 -15.40 10.87
C ASN A 280 -11.77 -14.72 9.50
N GLY A 281 -10.76 -13.94 9.25
CA GLY A 281 -10.62 -13.15 8.01
C GLY A 281 -9.17 -13.01 7.55
N GLY A 282 -8.94 -12.01 6.74
CA GLY A 282 -7.61 -11.66 6.26
C GLY A 282 -6.79 -10.85 7.25
N SER A 283 -5.77 -10.18 6.75
CA SER A 283 -4.89 -9.32 7.55
C SER A 283 -4.30 -8.18 6.73
N LEU A 284 -4.05 -7.07 7.41
CA LEU A 284 -3.26 -5.96 6.88
C LEU A 284 -2.05 -5.76 7.78
N THR A 285 -0.88 -6.05 7.25
CA THR A 285 0.42 -5.83 7.90
C THR A 285 1.06 -4.58 7.32
N ILE A 286 1.56 -3.69 8.16
CA ILE A 286 2.29 -2.51 7.73
C ILE A 286 3.64 -2.48 8.43
N LEU A 287 4.71 -2.46 7.62
CA LEU A 287 6.08 -2.32 8.08
C LEU A 287 6.62 -1.01 7.50
N ALA A 288 6.77 -0.01 8.33
CA ALA A 288 7.17 1.33 7.90
C ALA A 288 8.55 1.68 8.46
N SER A 289 9.43 2.16 7.58
CA SER A 289 10.70 2.71 8.04
C SER A 289 10.49 4.09 8.66
N ALA A 290 11.15 4.34 9.77
CA ALA A 290 11.20 5.62 10.45
C ALA A 290 12.66 6.09 10.56
N LEU A 291 12.91 7.33 10.13
CA LEU A 291 14.25 7.88 10.06
C LEU A 291 14.60 8.60 11.37
N ILE A 292 15.76 8.28 11.92
CA ILE A 292 16.32 8.92 13.11
C ILE A 292 17.73 9.44 12.84
N ASP A 293 18.23 10.32 13.70
CA ASP A 293 19.59 10.87 13.64
C ASP A 293 19.94 11.49 12.27
N THR A 294 18.95 12.11 11.64
CA THR A 294 19.10 12.76 10.33
C THR A 294 19.64 14.20 10.42
N GLY A 295 19.77 14.73 11.63
CA GLY A 295 20.07 16.14 11.86
C GLY A 295 18.86 17.08 11.74
N SER A 296 17.70 16.55 11.37
CA SER A 296 16.45 17.32 11.24
C SER A 296 15.66 17.28 12.53
N LYS A 297 15.34 18.44 13.09
CA LYS A 297 14.46 18.58 14.26
C LYS A 297 13.04 18.10 13.96
N MET A 298 12.57 18.34 12.73
CA MET A 298 11.27 17.84 12.26
C MET A 298 11.21 16.32 12.33
N ASP A 299 12.24 15.63 11.89
CA ASP A 299 12.29 14.15 11.91
C ASP A 299 12.29 13.59 13.32
N GLU A 300 12.98 14.26 14.26
CA GLU A 300 12.95 13.87 15.68
C GLU A 300 11.53 13.98 16.26
N VAL A 301 10.83 15.04 15.97
CA VAL A 301 9.44 15.26 16.44
C VAL A 301 8.51 14.22 15.81
N ILE A 302 8.65 13.96 14.51
CA ILE A 302 7.86 12.94 13.81
C ILE A 302 8.09 11.56 14.46
N PHE A 303 9.35 11.19 14.70
CA PHE A 303 9.66 9.90 15.31
C PHE A 303 9.05 9.77 16.70
N GLU A 304 9.18 10.78 17.58
CA GLU A 304 8.61 10.77 18.93
C GLU A 304 7.07 10.60 18.89
N GLU A 305 6.40 11.19 17.91
CA GLU A 305 4.95 11.04 17.75
C GLU A 305 4.52 9.64 17.27
N PHE A 306 5.38 8.93 16.55
CA PHE A 306 5.10 7.55 16.10
C PHE A 306 5.59 6.48 17.06
N LYS A 307 6.52 6.83 17.95
CA LYS A 307 7.02 5.93 18.98
C LYS A 307 5.87 5.46 19.87
N GLY A 308 5.73 4.15 20.00
CA GLY A 308 4.65 3.54 20.75
C GLY A 308 3.33 3.35 19.98
N THR A 309 3.20 3.87 18.76
CA THR A 309 2.03 3.58 17.89
C THR A 309 2.10 2.17 17.34
N GLY A 310 3.29 1.66 17.07
CA GLY A 310 3.52 0.30 16.59
C GLY A 310 3.49 -0.74 17.72
N ASN A 311 3.36 -2.00 17.32
CA ASN A 311 3.47 -3.17 18.21
C ASN A 311 4.68 -4.05 17.89
N MET A 312 5.57 -3.58 17.02
CA MET A 312 6.85 -4.19 16.68
C MET A 312 7.84 -3.09 16.34
N GLU A 313 9.06 -3.23 16.81
CA GLU A 313 10.18 -2.37 16.41
C GLU A 313 11.40 -3.21 16.03
N LEU A 314 12.02 -2.84 14.93
CA LEU A 314 13.32 -3.32 14.49
C LEU A 314 14.24 -2.11 14.39
N LYS A 315 15.16 -1.95 15.34
CA LYS A 315 16.08 -0.81 15.36
C LYS A 315 17.42 -1.18 14.72
N LEU A 316 17.85 -0.37 13.76
CA LEU A 316 19.17 -0.48 13.16
C LEU A 316 20.16 0.42 13.91
N ASP A 317 21.40 -0.04 14.00
CA ASP A 317 22.47 0.61 14.73
C ASP A 317 23.59 1.04 13.78
N ARG A 318 23.90 2.33 13.77
CA ARG A 318 24.96 2.89 12.92
C ARG A 318 26.34 2.39 13.32
N ASP A 319 26.61 2.21 14.62
CA ASP A 319 27.92 1.76 15.09
C ASP A 319 28.23 0.33 14.60
N LEU A 320 27.24 -0.54 14.57
CA LEU A 320 27.38 -1.87 13.99
C LEU A 320 27.66 -1.79 12.47
N ALA A 321 26.95 -0.93 11.77
CA ALA A 321 27.15 -0.72 10.34
C ALA A 321 28.54 -0.16 10.03
N ASP A 322 29.04 0.78 10.83
CA ASP A 322 30.39 1.36 10.70
C ASP A 322 31.47 0.28 10.92
N ARG A 323 31.20 -0.70 11.76
CA ARG A 323 32.07 -1.87 11.96
C ARG A 323 31.88 -2.97 10.91
N ARG A 324 31.04 -2.74 9.91
CA ARG A 324 30.69 -3.72 8.87
C ARG A 324 30.02 -4.99 9.40
N ILE A 325 29.31 -4.87 10.52
CA ILE A 325 28.48 -5.95 11.09
C ILE A 325 27.07 -5.79 10.51
N PHE A 326 26.68 -6.73 9.64
CA PHE A 326 25.36 -6.75 9.02
C PHE A 326 24.68 -8.10 9.22
N PRO A 327 23.37 -8.14 9.47
CA PRO A 327 22.47 -6.98 9.62
C PRO A 327 22.83 -6.15 10.87
N ALA A 328 22.80 -4.81 10.72
CA ALA A 328 23.15 -3.89 11.80
C ALA A 328 21.97 -3.68 12.75
N ILE A 329 21.47 -4.76 13.33
CA ILE A 329 20.29 -4.78 14.20
C ILE A 329 20.73 -4.64 15.66
N ASP A 330 20.11 -3.69 16.39
CA ASP A 330 20.22 -3.58 17.82
C ASP A 330 19.22 -4.53 18.49
N PRO A 331 19.67 -5.66 19.05
CA PRO A 331 18.75 -6.65 19.60
C PRO A 331 18.11 -6.23 20.93
N VAL A 332 18.72 -5.27 21.63
CA VAL A 332 18.21 -4.76 22.91
C VAL A 332 17.06 -3.78 22.71
N ALA A 333 17.19 -2.93 21.69
CA ALA A 333 16.19 -1.91 21.36
C ALA A 333 15.07 -2.41 20.44
N SER A 334 15.16 -3.67 19.98
CA SER A 334 14.19 -4.28 19.08
C SER A 334 13.28 -5.26 19.83
N GLY A 335 12.08 -5.50 19.32
CA GLY A 335 11.15 -6.45 19.91
C GLY A 335 9.75 -6.39 19.29
N THR A 336 8.93 -7.36 19.68
CA THR A 336 7.53 -7.47 19.26
C THR A 336 6.65 -7.68 20.49
N ARG A 337 5.53 -6.94 20.57
CA ARG A 337 4.54 -7.17 21.63
C ARG A 337 3.81 -8.48 21.38
N ASN A 338 3.54 -9.22 22.47
CA ASN A 338 2.88 -10.54 22.41
C ASN A 338 3.61 -11.51 21.47
N GLU A 339 4.92 -11.50 21.48
CA GLU A 339 5.75 -12.37 20.63
C GLU A 339 5.51 -13.86 20.88
N ASP A 340 5.04 -14.20 22.09
CA ASP A 340 4.63 -15.56 22.46
C ASP A 340 3.54 -16.16 21.56
N LEU A 341 2.76 -15.32 20.89
CA LEU A 341 1.77 -15.77 19.90
C LEU A 341 2.39 -16.11 18.53
N LEU A 342 3.66 -15.77 18.31
CA LEU A 342 4.36 -15.88 17.03
C LEU A 342 5.56 -16.85 17.06
N VAL A 343 5.94 -17.32 18.24
CA VAL A 343 7.04 -18.26 18.44
C VAL A 343 6.52 -19.57 19.00
N ASP A 344 7.17 -20.68 18.64
CA ASP A 344 6.82 -22.04 19.11
C ASP A 344 7.35 -22.28 20.52
#